data_cc283e93f02585ee8de6f7c7f49b4960
#
_entry.id   cc283e93f02585ee8de6f7c7f49b4960
#
_cell.length_a   1.000
_cell.length_b   1.000
_cell.length_c   1.000
_cell.angle_alpha   90.00
_cell.angle_beta   90.00
_cell.angle_gamma   90.00
#
_symmetry.space_group_name_H-M   'P 1'
#
loop_
_entity.id
_entity.type
_entity.pdbx_description
1 polymer ?
#
loop_
_entity_poly.entity_id
_entity_poly.type
_entity_poly.pdbx_seq_one_letter_code
_entity_poly.pdbx_strand_id
1 'polypeptide(L)'
;MGKTGGFLEYDRKDNLAEKPLDRIKHFNEFHEPMPEEERKAQAARCMDCGVPFCQAGMMIGGMTAGCPLNNLIPEWNDLVFRGN
;
A
#
# COMPACT_ATOMS: atom_id res chain seq x y z
N MET A 1 11.85 7.00 3.73
CA MET A 1 10.91 7.02 4.84
C MET A 1 9.79 8.00 4.57
N GLY A 2 8.54 7.60 4.74
CA GLY A 2 7.41 8.48 4.53
C GLY A 2 7.40 9.64 5.55
N LYS A 3 6.26 10.24 5.77
CA LYS A 3 6.14 11.35 6.70
C LYS A 3 5.99 10.83 8.14
N THR A 4 6.81 11.33 9.06
CA THR A 4 6.68 11.00 10.49
C THR A 4 5.29 11.41 10.97
N GLY A 5 4.56 10.48 11.55
CA GLY A 5 3.18 10.75 11.99
C GLY A 5 2.14 10.81 10.87
N GLY A 6 2.51 10.51 9.62
CA GLY A 6 1.58 10.51 8.51
C GLY A 6 0.38 9.60 8.71
N PHE A 7 0.58 8.48 9.40
CA PHE A 7 -0.50 7.55 9.71
C PHE A 7 -1.56 8.13 10.67
N LEU A 8 -1.21 9.18 11.40
CA LEU A 8 -2.13 9.92 12.26
C LEU A 8 -2.81 11.06 11.51
N GLU A 9 -2.14 11.59 10.47
CA GLU A 9 -2.62 12.74 9.73
C GLU A 9 -3.53 12.34 8.56
N TYR A 10 -3.21 11.22 7.90
CA TYR A 10 -3.96 10.73 6.74
C TYR A 10 -4.69 9.43 7.06
N ASP A 11 -5.97 9.39 6.74
CA ASP A 11 -6.76 8.17 6.88
C ASP A 11 -6.40 7.16 5.79
N ARG A 12 -6.58 5.88 6.10
CA ARG A 12 -6.38 4.82 5.12
C ARG A 12 -7.48 4.90 4.04
N LYS A 13 -7.06 4.79 2.78
CA LYS A 13 -7.97 4.79 1.65
C LYS A 13 -7.50 3.74 0.64
N ASP A 14 -8.40 2.85 0.27
CA ASP A 14 -8.12 1.81 -0.72
C ASP A 14 -8.51 2.27 -2.13
N ASN A 15 -7.94 1.62 -3.14
CA ASN A 15 -8.35 1.82 -4.52
C ASN A 15 -9.81 1.38 -4.70
N LEU A 16 -10.54 2.17 -5.48
CA LEU A 16 -11.87 1.78 -5.91
C LEU A 16 -11.78 0.73 -7.03
N ALA A 17 -12.80 -0.08 -7.12
CA ALA A 17 -12.92 -1.08 -8.17
C ALA A 17 -14.27 -0.95 -8.84
N GLU A 18 -14.38 -1.35 -10.11
CA GLU A 18 -15.65 -1.40 -10.82
C GLU A 18 -16.60 -2.35 -10.10
N LYS A 19 -17.90 -2.08 -10.24
CA LYS A 19 -18.93 -2.95 -9.67
C LYS A 19 -18.80 -4.35 -10.26
N PRO A 20 -19.03 -5.42 -9.46
CA PRO A 20 -18.87 -6.79 -9.95
C PRO A 20 -19.62 -7.10 -11.23
N LEU A 21 -20.85 -6.59 -11.38
CA LEU A 21 -21.67 -6.83 -12.57
C LEU A 21 -21.12 -6.13 -13.81
N ASP A 22 -20.41 -5.01 -13.64
CA ASP A 22 -19.81 -4.29 -14.75
C ASP A 22 -18.49 -4.94 -15.18
N ARG A 23 -17.65 -5.34 -14.22
CA ARG A 23 -16.34 -5.90 -14.53
C ARG A 23 -16.37 -7.30 -15.13
N ILE A 24 -17.45 -8.07 -14.98
CA ILE A 24 -17.59 -9.37 -15.62
C ILE A 24 -17.76 -9.28 -17.14
N LYS A 25 -18.00 -8.09 -17.68
CA LYS A 25 -18.19 -7.85 -19.11
C LYS A 25 -16.88 -7.72 -19.88
N HIS A 26 -15.74 -7.65 -19.19
CA HIS A 26 -14.42 -7.50 -19.81
C HIS A 26 -13.34 -8.18 -18.98
N PHE A 27 -12.16 -8.35 -19.57
CA PHE A 27 -10.96 -8.90 -18.92
C PHE A 27 -9.91 -7.82 -18.70
N ASN A 28 -10.29 -6.55 -18.77
CA ASN A 28 -9.40 -5.42 -18.54
C ASN A 28 -9.23 -5.16 -17.04
N GLU A 29 -8.31 -4.28 -16.69
CA GLU A 29 -8.11 -3.84 -15.32
C GLU A 29 -9.41 -3.26 -14.74
N PHE A 30 -9.86 -3.78 -13.61
CA PHE A 30 -11.10 -3.34 -12.96
C PHE A 30 -10.85 -2.43 -11.75
N HIS A 31 -9.63 -2.28 -11.31
CA HIS A 31 -9.29 -1.31 -10.27
C HIS A 31 -9.18 0.08 -10.88
N GLU A 32 -9.81 1.04 -10.23
CA GLU A 32 -9.70 2.43 -10.66
C GLU A 32 -8.38 3.01 -10.13
N PRO A 33 -7.59 3.72 -10.97
CA PRO A 33 -6.34 4.31 -10.51
C PRO A 33 -6.61 5.41 -9.49
N MET A 34 -5.83 5.41 -8.42
CA MET A 34 -5.89 6.44 -7.39
C MET A 34 -5.18 7.70 -7.89
N PRO A 35 -5.73 8.91 -7.66
CA PRO A 35 -5.02 10.15 -8.00
C PRO A 35 -3.65 10.23 -7.34
N GLU A 36 -2.71 10.95 -7.96
CA GLU A 36 -1.34 11.04 -7.47
C GLU A 36 -1.24 11.58 -6.04
N GLU A 37 -2.04 12.60 -5.73
CA GLU A 37 -2.07 13.18 -4.38
C GLU A 37 -2.50 12.15 -3.33
N GLU A 38 -3.52 11.35 -3.66
CA GLU A 38 -3.99 10.30 -2.75
C GLU A 38 -2.95 9.19 -2.60
N ARG A 39 -2.26 8.82 -3.69
CA ARG A 39 -1.17 7.83 -3.63
C ARG A 39 -0.04 8.30 -2.72
N LYS A 40 0.35 9.56 -2.85
CA LYS A 40 1.38 10.16 -1.99
C LYS A 40 0.95 10.19 -0.53
N ALA A 41 -0.31 10.54 -0.26
CA ALA A 41 -0.84 10.56 1.09
C ALA A 41 -0.85 9.15 1.71
N GLN A 42 -1.24 8.13 0.96
CA GLN A 42 -1.21 6.76 1.45
C GLN A 42 0.21 6.26 1.69
N ALA A 43 1.14 6.59 0.80
CA ALA A 43 2.55 6.24 0.98
C ALA A 43 3.16 6.93 2.20
N ALA A 44 2.72 8.15 2.51
CA ALA A 44 3.18 8.91 3.67
C ALA A 44 2.78 8.27 5.00
N ARG A 45 1.83 7.35 4.99
CA ARG A 45 1.41 6.64 6.21
C ARG A 45 2.44 5.64 6.71
N CYS A 46 3.39 5.25 5.87
CA CYS A 46 4.48 4.39 6.29
C CYS A 46 5.42 5.15 7.21
N MET A 47 5.57 4.67 8.44
CA MET A 47 6.44 5.33 9.43
C MET A 47 7.88 4.79 9.45
N ASP A 48 8.22 3.88 8.55
CA ASP A 48 9.55 3.26 8.49
C ASP A 48 9.98 2.75 9.87
N CYS A 49 9.19 1.83 10.41
CA CYS A 49 9.26 1.44 11.82
C CYS A 49 10.55 0.74 12.26
N GLY A 50 11.42 0.36 11.32
CA GLY A 50 12.65 -0.36 11.63
C GLY A 50 12.44 -1.86 11.90
N VAL A 51 11.19 -2.30 12.08
CA VAL A 51 10.83 -3.70 12.24
C VAL A 51 9.72 -4.02 11.24
N PRO A 52 10.02 -4.00 9.93
CA PRO A 52 8.98 -4.01 8.89
C PRO A 52 8.40 -5.40 8.69
N PHE A 53 7.39 -5.76 9.47
CA PHE A 53 6.64 -7.01 9.28
C PHE A 53 6.05 -7.10 7.87
N CYS A 54 5.76 -5.97 7.23
CA CYS A 54 5.22 -5.92 5.88
C CYS A 54 6.12 -6.58 4.83
N GLN A 55 7.44 -6.58 5.04
CA GLN A 55 8.41 -7.21 4.12
C GLN A 55 9.04 -8.48 4.67
N ALA A 56 8.64 -8.91 5.87
CA ALA A 56 9.34 -10.00 6.55
C ALA A 56 8.97 -11.40 6.06
N GLY A 57 7.75 -11.60 5.58
CA GLY A 57 7.28 -12.91 5.15
C GLY A 57 7.28 -13.95 6.26
N MET A 58 7.05 -13.51 7.50
CA MET A 58 7.12 -14.37 8.67
C MET A 58 5.81 -15.11 8.93
N MET A 59 5.91 -16.27 9.56
CA MET A 59 4.74 -16.99 10.06
C MET A 59 4.38 -16.45 11.44
N ILE A 60 3.17 -15.93 11.57
CA ILE A 60 2.64 -15.43 12.83
C ILE A 60 1.29 -16.09 13.07
N GLY A 61 1.16 -16.81 14.19
CA GLY A 61 -0.06 -17.51 14.54
C GLY A 61 -0.52 -18.52 13.49
N GLY A 62 0.41 -19.17 12.79
CA GLY A 62 0.12 -20.15 11.75
C GLY A 62 -0.19 -19.55 10.38
N MET A 63 -0.12 -18.22 10.24
CA MET A 63 -0.38 -17.54 8.98
C MET A 63 0.84 -16.73 8.55
N THR A 64 1.08 -16.69 7.23
CA THR A 64 2.14 -15.85 6.68
C THR A 64 1.75 -14.38 6.78
N ALA A 65 2.62 -13.57 7.37
CA ALA A 65 2.41 -12.13 7.49
C ALA A 65 3.38 -11.38 6.57
N GLY A 66 2.89 -10.31 5.93
CA GLY A 66 3.70 -9.48 5.07
C GLY A 66 4.02 -10.12 3.73
N CYS A 67 5.04 -9.59 3.07
CA CYS A 67 5.43 -10.03 1.73
C CYS A 67 6.38 -11.24 1.79
N PRO A 68 5.98 -12.41 1.24
CA PRO A 68 6.84 -13.60 1.25
C PRO A 68 8.07 -13.46 0.36
N LEU A 69 8.09 -12.49 -0.57
CA LEU A 69 9.22 -12.21 -1.44
C LEU A 69 10.18 -11.18 -0.84
N ASN A 70 9.89 -10.69 0.36
CA ASN A 70 10.69 -9.69 1.06
C ASN A 70 10.87 -8.39 0.26
N ASN A 71 9.81 -7.94 -0.42
CA ASN A 71 9.84 -6.66 -1.13
C ASN A 71 10.10 -5.51 -0.15
N LEU A 72 10.85 -4.52 -0.60
CA LEU A 72 11.28 -3.38 0.21
C LEU A 72 10.15 -2.35 0.35
N ILE A 73 9.11 -2.71 1.08
CA ILE A 73 7.87 -1.92 1.15
C ILE A 73 8.08 -0.53 1.76
N PRO A 74 8.81 -0.36 2.88
CA PRO A 74 9.06 0.99 3.40
C PRO A 74 9.80 1.88 2.41
N GLU A 75 10.76 1.33 1.67
CA GLU A 75 11.56 2.07 0.70
C GLU A 75 10.69 2.53 -0.48
N TRP A 76 9.84 1.67 -1.03
CA TRP A 76 8.99 2.10 -2.13
C TRP A 76 7.91 3.10 -1.68
N ASN A 77 7.42 2.99 -0.44
CA ASN A 77 6.51 3.98 0.11
C ASN A 77 7.17 5.36 0.18
N ASP A 78 8.44 5.40 0.58
CA ASP A 78 9.19 6.64 0.60
C ASP A 78 9.36 7.24 -0.80
N LEU A 79 9.69 6.38 -1.78
CA LEU A 79 9.83 6.83 -3.16
C LEU A 79 8.53 7.40 -3.71
N VAL A 80 7.41 6.72 -3.47
CA VAL A 80 6.10 7.22 -3.92
C VAL A 80 5.75 8.54 -3.23
N PHE A 81 6.01 8.65 -1.94
CA PHE A 81 5.78 9.89 -1.19
C PHE A 81 6.57 11.06 -1.76
N ARG A 82 7.81 10.83 -2.17
CA ARG A 82 8.67 11.86 -2.76
C ARG A 82 8.36 12.16 -4.23
N GLY A 83 7.48 11.38 -4.86
CA GLY A 83 7.11 11.55 -6.25
C GLY A 83 8.00 10.83 -7.26
N ASN A 84 8.74 9.84 -6.80
CA ASN A 84 9.62 9.06 -7.68
C ASN A 84 8.97 7.75 -8.16
#